data_1d2b645d10b5b84adb958d96db7b080e
#
_entry.id   1d2b645d10b5b84adb958d96db7b080e
#
_cell.length_a   1.000
_cell.length_b   1.000
_cell.length_c   1.000
_cell.angle_alpha   90.00
_cell.angle_beta   90.00
_cell.angle_gamma   90.00
#
_symmetry.space_group_name_H-M   'P 1'
#
loop_
_entity.id
_entity.type
_entity.pdbx_description
1 polymer ?
#
loop_
_entity_poly.entity_id
_entity_poly.type
_entity_poly.pdbx_seq_one_letter_code
_entity_poly.pdbx_strand_id
1 'polypeptide(L)'
;MNLGKQVRLQRIFNRETGRAIIVPMDHGVSVGPIEGIENIHKTVSDMADGGADAVLMHKGLCRCCFRASGEGKDVGLIIHLSASTSLSSYSNKKRLVCTVEEAIRRGADGVSVHVNLGDDNESDMLADLGEVARVAEEWSMPLLAMLYARGPRISNEYDPAVVAHCARVGVELGADIVKVPYTGDMVDNSLNAGCCSVSVGRNVFQHPKRVQLVRALRGLVHQGLSLDEALAVVEG
;
A
#
# COMPACT_ATOMS: atom_id res chain seq x y z
N MET A 1 -11.48 16.78 -7.83
CA MET A 1 -11.71 15.66 -6.87
C MET A 1 -13.06 15.89 -6.20
N ASN A 2 -13.96 14.88 -6.23
CA ASN A 2 -15.28 15.03 -5.61
C ASN A 2 -15.23 14.81 -4.08
N LEU A 3 -16.26 15.24 -3.36
CA LEU A 3 -16.31 15.18 -1.90
C LEU A 3 -16.18 13.75 -1.36
N GLY A 4 -16.80 12.78 -2.02
CA GLY A 4 -16.75 11.37 -1.58
C GLY A 4 -15.34 10.83 -1.58
N LYS A 5 -14.54 11.14 -2.60
CA LYS A 5 -13.12 10.75 -2.67
C LYS A 5 -12.29 11.46 -1.59
N GLN A 6 -12.54 12.75 -1.36
CA GLN A 6 -11.86 13.50 -0.28
C GLN A 6 -12.10 12.91 1.10
N VAL A 7 -13.36 12.55 1.41
CA VAL A 7 -13.72 11.93 2.70
C VAL A 7 -12.99 10.59 2.89
N ARG A 8 -12.91 9.76 1.84
CA ARG A 8 -12.20 8.48 1.91
C ARG A 8 -10.69 8.65 2.04
N LEU A 9 -10.11 9.60 1.32
CA LEU A 9 -8.66 9.89 1.46
C LEU A 9 -8.29 10.32 2.87
N GLN A 10 -9.16 11.01 3.61
CA GLN A 10 -8.94 11.37 5.01
C GLN A 10 -8.93 10.18 5.99
N ARG A 11 -9.35 9.00 5.54
CA ARG A 11 -9.21 7.76 6.31
C ARG A 11 -7.86 7.06 6.04
N ILE A 12 -7.20 7.40 4.94
CA ILE A 12 -5.91 6.84 4.51
C ILE A 12 -4.77 7.80 4.91
N PHE A 13 -4.98 9.11 4.75
CA PHE A 13 -4.00 10.14 5.05
C PHE A 13 -4.30 10.84 6.37
N ASN A 14 -3.27 11.14 7.13
CA ASN A 14 -3.38 12.01 8.29
C ASN A 14 -3.73 13.45 7.85
N ARG A 15 -4.76 14.04 8.47
CA ARG A 15 -5.30 15.35 8.05
C ARG A 15 -4.35 16.52 8.33
N GLU A 16 -3.54 16.39 9.38
CA GLU A 16 -2.65 17.47 9.82
C GLU A 16 -1.40 17.54 8.96
N THR A 17 -0.84 16.35 8.65
CA THR A 17 0.44 16.27 7.95
C THR A 17 0.29 16.05 6.44
N GLY A 18 -0.88 15.59 5.96
CA GLY A 18 -1.10 15.17 4.58
C GLY A 18 -0.33 13.91 4.19
N ARG A 19 0.23 13.20 5.17
CA ARG A 19 1.11 12.03 4.98
C ARG A 19 0.40 10.76 5.42
N ALA A 20 0.94 9.58 5.03
CA ALA A 20 0.41 8.29 5.43
C ALA A 20 1.50 7.23 5.64
N ILE A 21 1.23 6.32 6.59
CA ILE A 21 1.94 5.06 6.78
C ILE A 21 0.98 3.95 6.37
N ILE A 22 1.25 3.30 5.24
CA ILE A 22 0.44 2.21 4.71
C ILE A 22 1.19 0.90 4.90
N VAL A 23 0.56 -0.10 5.55
CA VAL A 23 1.17 -1.43 5.73
C VAL A 23 0.48 -2.44 4.83
N PRO A 24 1.10 -2.85 3.70
CA PRO A 24 0.55 -3.89 2.82
C PRO A 24 0.74 -5.27 3.42
N MET A 25 -0.34 -6.06 3.44
CA MET A 25 -0.43 -7.43 3.94
C MET A 25 -1.07 -8.37 2.89
N ASP A 26 -0.94 -8.03 1.61
CA ASP A 26 -1.47 -8.77 0.46
C ASP A 26 -0.56 -9.93 0.00
N HIS A 27 0.57 -10.13 0.67
CA HIS A 27 1.61 -11.08 0.28
C HIS A 27 1.15 -12.53 0.29
N GLY A 28 0.19 -12.91 1.14
CA GLY A 28 -0.27 -14.28 1.29
C GLY A 28 -0.80 -14.92 0.00
N VAL A 29 -1.44 -14.15 -0.87
CA VAL A 29 -1.87 -14.65 -2.19
C VAL A 29 -0.67 -14.95 -3.10
N SER A 30 0.35 -14.11 -3.04
CA SER A 30 1.51 -14.23 -3.92
C SER A 30 2.46 -15.38 -3.50
N VAL A 31 2.72 -15.52 -2.20
CA VAL A 31 3.79 -16.39 -1.68
C VAL A 31 3.33 -17.43 -0.65
N GLY A 32 2.03 -17.48 -0.35
CA GLY A 32 1.48 -18.35 0.69
C GLY A 32 1.58 -17.75 2.10
N PRO A 33 1.39 -18.57 3.14
CA PRO A 33 1.56 -18.14 4.52
C PRO A 33 3.00 -17.70 4.79
N ILE A 34 3.18 -16.50 5.34
CA ILE A 34 4.49 -15.98 5.72
C ILE A 34 4.45 -15.44 7.15
N GLU A 35 5.60 -15.48 7.79
CA GLU A 35 5.79 -14.94 9.13
C GLU A 35 5.26 -13.51 9.26
N GLY A 36 4.59 -13.25 10.36
CA GLY A 36 4.06 -11.93 10.73
C GLY A 36 2.64 -11.65 10.24
N ILE A 37 2.08 -12.43 9.30
CA ILE A 37 0.68 -12.32 8.85
C ILE A 37 -0.12 -13.61 8.93
N GLU A 38 0.35 -14.62 9.67
CA GLU A 38 -0.40 -15.86 9.96
C GLU A 38 -1.67 -15.55 10.77
N ASN A 39 -1.55 -14.67 11.75
CA ASN A 39 -2.67 -14.14 12.50
C ASN A 39 -2.93 -12.69 12.09
N ILE A 40 -3.68 -12.50 11.03
CA ILE A 40 -3.94 -11.19 10.45
C ILE A 40 -4.67 -10.23 11.40
N HIS A 41 -5.59 -10.74 12.26
CA HIS A 41 -6.27 -9.93 13.28
C HIS A 41 -5.28 -9.29 14.25
N LYS A 42 -4.36 -10.11 14.78
CA LYS A 42 -3.32 -9.62 15.68
C LYS A 42 -2.43 -8.61 14.95
N THR A 43 -2.04 -8.90 13.73
CA THR A 43 -1.17 -8.01 12.95
C THR A 43 -1.84 -6.67 12.67
N VAL A 44 -3.12 -6.64 12.29
CA VAL A 44 -3.88 -5.40 12.11
C VAL A 44 -3.96 -4.61 13.42
N SER A 45 -4.22 -5.29 14.56
CA SER A 45 -4.24 -4.63 15.87
C SER A 45 -2.87 -4.01 16.21
N ASP A 46 -1.79 -4.75 16.00
CA ASP A 46 -0.43 -4.25 16.25
C ASP A 46 -0.09 -3.04 15.36
N MET A 47 -0.54 -3.03 14.09
CA MET A 47 -0.37 -1.88 13.18
C MET A 47 -1.14 -0.65 13.66
N ALA A 48 -2.40 -0.86 14.11
CA ALA A 48 -3.23 0.21 14.65
C ALA A 48 -2.65 0.78 15.95
N ASP A 49 -2.19 -0.08 16.86
CA ASP A 49 -1.58 0.32 18.14
C ASP A 49 -0.23 1.03 17.94
N GLY A 50 0.46 0.72 16.84
CA GLY A 50 1.65 1.44 16.39
C GLY A 50 1.33 2.80 15.75
N GLY A 51 0.10 3.00 15.28
CA GLY A 51 -0.35 4.24 14.65
C GLY A 51 -0.16 4.28 13.14
N ALA A 52 -0.24 3.12 12.45
CA ALA A 52 -0.38 3.08 11.00
C ALA A 52 -1.69 3.77 10.58
N ASP A 53 -1.68 4.47 9.45
CA ASP A 53 -2.87 5.15 8.94
C ASP A 53 -3.76 4.20 8.15
N ALA A 54 -3.19 3.28 7.38
CA ALA A 54 -3.94 2.30 6.60
C ALA A 54 -3.23 0.96 6.49
N VAL A 55 -4.02 -0.08 6.29
CA VAL A 55 -3.56 -1.42 5.91
C VAL A 55 -4.11 -1.79 4.53
N LEU A 56 -3.38 -2.64 3.82
CA LEU A 56 -3.77 -3.09 2.49
C LEU A 56 -3.79 -4.62 2.46
N MET A 57 -4.88 -5.20 1.98
CA MET A 57 -5.06 -6.66 1.93
C MET A 57 -6.04 -7.10 0.86
N HIS A 58 -6.11 -8.40 0.61
CA HIS A 58 -7.12 -8.99 -0.26
C HIS A 58 -8.49 -9.13 0.41
N LYS A 59 -9.54 -9.13 -0.41
CA LYS A 59 -10.96 -9.13 -0.03
C LYS A 59 -11.37 -10.20 1.01
N GLY A 60 -10.73 -11.35 1.04
CA GLY A 60 -11.05 -12.45 1.96
C GLY A 60 -10.70 -12.14 3.43
N LEU A 61 -9.79 -11.19 3.66
CA LEU A 61 -9.30 -10.83 4.98
C LEU A 61 -9.87 -9.52 5.53
N CYS A 62 -10.72 -8.81 4.78
CA CYS A 62 -11.19 -7.46 5.12
C CYS A 62 -11.88 -7.37 6.49
N ARG A 63 -12.63 -8.40 6.90
CA ARG A 63 -13.27 -8.45 8.22
C ARG A 63 -12.27 -8.41 9.39
N CYS A 64 -11.01 -8.71 9.13
CA CYS A 64 -9.94 -8.62 10.14
C CYS A 64 -9.54 -7.17 10.48
N CYS A 65 -9.93 -6.19 9.66
CA CYS A 65 -9.72 -4.77 9.92
C CYS A 65 -10.75 -4.17 10.87
N PHE A 66 -11.85 -4.90 11.16
CA PHE A 66 -12.86 -4.45 12.09
C PHE A 66 -12.39 -4.74 13.52
N ARG A 67 -12.25 -3.69 14.31
CA ARG A 67 -11.89 -3.79 15.73
C ARG A 67 -13.16 -3.79 16.57
N ALA A 68 -13.50 -4.94 17.15
CA ALA A 68 -14.70 -5.10 17.98
C ALA A 68 -14.60 -4.39 19.34
N SER A 69 -13.39 -4.10 19.83
CA SER A 69 -13.13 -3.41 21.09
C SER A 69 -12.67 -1.98 20.81
N GLY A 70 -13.56 -1.04 20.87
CA GLY A 70 -13.42 0.36 20.51
C GLY A 70 -12.35 1.21 21.16
N GLU A 71 -11.18 0.68 21.46
CA GLU A 71 -10.03 1.47 21.89
C GLU A 71 -9.14 1.79 20.71
N GLY A 72 -9.08 3.06 20.33
CA GLY A 72 -8.23 3.61 19.31
C GLY A 72 -8.94 3.85 17.97
N LYS A 73 -8.21 4.51 17.06
CA LYS A 73 -8.63 4.79 15.70
C LYS A 73 -8.65 3.51 14.87
N ASP A 74 -9.74 3.23 14.17
CA ASP A 74 -9.75 2.21 13.12
C ASP A 74 -8.79 2.64 12.00
N VAL A 75 -7.96 1.71 11.55
CA VAL A 75 -7.07 1.96 10.41
C VAL A 75 -7.88 2.01 9.11
N GLY A 76 -7.43 2.82 8.15
CA GLY A 76 -8.00 2.82 6.81
C GLY A 76 -7.80 1.46 6.13
N LEU A 77 -8.77 1.03 5.33
CA LEU A 77 -8.72 -0.24 4.61
C LEU A 77 -8.57 -0.01 3.12
N ILE A 78 -7.48 -0.49 2.53
CA ILE A 78 -7.29 -0.55 1.08
C ILE A 78 -7.44 -2.01 0.65
N ILE A 79 -8.36 -2.28 -0.28
CA ILE A 79 -8.55 -3.63 -0.82
C ILE A 79 -7.77 -3.77 -2.12
N HIS A 80 -6.87 -4.76 -2.16
CA HIS A 80 -6.10 -5.08 -3.35
C HIS A 80 -6.94 -5.91 -4.33
N LEU A 81 -7.09 -5.40 -5.56
CA LEU A 81 -7.99 -5.95 -6.56
C LEU A 81 -7.34 -6.96 -7.48
N SER A 82 -6.02 -6.94 -7.65
CA SER A 82 -5.30 -7.81 -8.58
C SER A 82 -4.46 -8.87 -7.87
N ALA A 83 -4.29 -10.02 -8.49
CA ALA A 83 -3.55 -11.13 -7.92
C ALA A 83 -2.77 -11.93 -8.95
N SER A 84 -1.70 -12.56 -8.49
CA SER A 84 -1.00 -13.68 -9.09
C SER A 84 -0.26 -14.45 -8.01
N THR A 85 0.15 -15.69 -8.27
CA THR A 85 0.87 -16.52 -7.31
C THR A 85 2.26 -16.87 -7.84
N SER A 86 3.20 -17.11 -6.92
CA SER A 86 4.54 -17.63 -7.26
C SER A 86 4.52 -19.06 -7.81
N LEU A 87 3.38 -19.75 -7.68
CA LEU A 87 3.18 -21.10 -8.25
C LEU A 87 2.96 -21.06 -9.77
N SER A 88 2.61 -19.90 -10.32
CA SER A 88 2.40 -19.71 -11.75
C SER A 88 3.70 -19.42 -12.47
N SER A 89 3.88 -20.00 -13.67
CA SER A 89 4.95 -19.63 -14.60
C SER A 89 4.83 -18.16 -15.06
N TYR A 90 3.66 -17.56 -14.91
CA TYR A 90 3.35 -16.15 -15.21
C TYR A 90 3.14 -15.35 -13.94
N SER A 91 4.02 -15.48 -12.95
CA SER A 91 3.89 -14.82 -11.62
C SER A 91 3.83 -13.29 -11.68
N ASN A 92 4.38 -12.67 -12.73
CA ASN A 92 4.29 -11.22 -12.97
C ASN A 92 2.96 -10.79 -13.58
N LYS A 93 2.21 -11.67 -14.23
CA LYS A 93 0.92 -11.37 -14.83
C LYS A 93 -0.15 -11.26 -13.75
N LYS A 94 -0.49 -10.04 -13.36
CA LYS A 94 -1.59 -9.76 -12.43
C LYS A 94 -2.92 -9.81 -13.15
N ARG A 95 -3.96 -10.29 -12.46
CA ARG A 95 -5.34 -10.31 -12.94
C ARG A 95 -6.28 -9.77 -11.88
N LEU A 96 -7.32 -9.08 -12.28
CA LEU A 96 -8.37 -8.62 -11.37
C LEU A 96 -9.14 -9.81 -10.78
N VAL A 97 -9.23 -9.85 -9.46
CA VAL A 97 -9.94 -10.89 -8.67
C VAL A 97 -11.01 -10.28 -7.78
N CYS A 98 -11.16 -8.95 -7.81
CA CYS A 98 -12.14 -8.19 -7.06
C CYS A 98 -12.51 -6.94 -7.88
N THR A 99 -13.77 -6.50 -7.82
CA THR A 99 -14.21 -5.25 -8.44
C THR A 99 -14.23 -4.11 -7.41
N VAL A 100 -14.31 -2.87 -7.90
CA VAL A 100 -14.44 -1.68 -7.04
C VAL A 100 -15.72 -1.76 -6.20
N GLU A 101 -16.85 -2.17 -6.80
CA GLU A 101 -18.14 -2.31 -6.12
C GLU A 101 -18.10 -3.41 -5.04
N GLU A 102 -17.40 -4.51 -5.30
CA GLU A 102 -17.20 -5.55 -4.28
C GLU A 102 -16.37 -5.01 -3.11
N ALA A 103 -15.34 -4.22 -3.39
CA ALA A 103 -14.52 -3.58 -2.37
C ALA A 103 -15.32 -2.59 -1.52
N ILE A 104 -16.20 -1.78 -2.14
CA ILE A 104 -17.11 -0.86 -1.45
C ILE A 104 -18.01 -1.63 -0.48
N ARG A 105 -18.66 -2.70 -0.94
CA ARG A 105 -19.53 -3.53 -0.09
C ARG A 105 -18.79 -4.17 1.10
N ARG A 106 -17.46 -4.30 1.00
CA ARG A 106 -16.59 -4.82 2.08
C ARG A 106 -16.03 -3.73 2.99
N GLY A 107 -16.43 -2.48 2.78
CA GLY A 107 -16.02 -1.35 3.64
C GLY A 107 -14.66 -0.74 3.29
N ALA A 108 -14.20 -0.87 2.05
CA ALA A 108 -12.95 -0.27 1.61
C ALA A 108 -13.00 1.26 1.66
N ASP A 109 -11.92 1.87 2.15
CA ASP A 109 -11.64 3.30 2.07
C ASP A 109 -10.88 3.64 0.78
N GLY A 110 -10.23 2.66 0.17
CA GLY A 110 -9.56 2.75 -1.11
C GLY A 110 -9.36 1.39 -1.75
N VAL A 111 -9.00 1.38 -3.03
CA VAL A 111 -8.67 0.16 -3.79
C VAL A 111 -7.25 0.25 -4.34
N SER A 112 -6.65 -0.89 -4.67
CA SER A 112 -5.34 -0.91 -5.29
C SER A 112 -5.23 -1.92 -6.42
N VAL A 113 -4.40 -1.61 -7.41
CA VAL A 113 -4.05 -2.46 -8.54
C VAL A 113 -2.53 -2.53 -8.67
N HIS A 114 -2.01 -3.66 -9.11
CA HIS A 114 -0.58 -3.86 -9.35
C HIS A 114 -0.32 -4.08 -10.84
N VAL A 115 0.60 -3.30 -11.40
CA VAL A 115 1.08 -3.42 -12.78
C VAL A 115 2.58 -3.64 -12.77
N ASN A 116 3.04 -4.66 -13.50
CA ASN A 116 4.46 -4.90 -13.78
C ASN A 116 4.76 -4.37 -15.19
N LEU A 117 5.43 -3.22 -15.26
CA LEU A 117 5.85 -2.60 -16.52
C LEU A 117 7.08 -3.31 -17.07
N GLY A 118 7.12 -3.49 -18.38
CA GLY A 118 8.17 -4.24 -19.08
C GLY A 118 7.93 -5.76 -19.13
N ASP A 119 6.84 -6.27 -18.51
CA ASP A 119 6.39 -7.66 -18.63
C ASP A 119 5.71 -7.89 -19.99
N ASP A 120 5.77 -9.10 -20.52
CA ASP A 120 5.13 -9.47 -21.79
C ASP A 120 3.59 -9.31 -21.75
N ASN A 121 2.99 -9.28 -20.57
CA ASN A 121 1.56 -9.06 -20.35
C ASN A 121 1.23 -7.65 -19.83
N GLU A 122 2.12 -6.68 -20.00
CA GLU A 122 1.94 -5.30 -19.53
C GLU A 122 0.64 -4.67 -20.05
N SER A 123 0.32 -4.88 -21.34
CA SER A 123 -0.88 -4.31 -21.97
C SER A 123 -2.18 -4.72 -21.29
N ASP A 124 -2.30 -5.98 -20.83
CA ASP A 124 -3.47 -6.45 -20.11
C ASP A 124 -3.58 -5.77 -18.74
N MET A 125 -2.45 -5.61 -18.03
CA MET A 125 -2.41 -4.98 -16.71
C MET A 125 -2.66 -3.47 -16.79
N LEU A 126 -2.22 -2.80 -17.85
CA LEU A 126 -2.53 -1.39 -18.11
C LEU A 126 -4.02 -1.21 -18.42
N ALA A 127 -4.63 -2.12 -19.20
CA ALA A 127 -6.07 -2.11 -19.45
C ALA A 127 -6.87 -2.31 -18.15
N ASP A 128 -6.46 -3.25 -17.29
CA ASP A 128 -7.05 -3.48 -15.97
C ASP A 128 -6.94 -2.21 -15.08
N LEU A 129 -5.79 -1.52 -15.07
CA LEU A 129 -5.60 -0.27 -14.33
C LEU A 129 -6.53 0.83 -14.85
N GLY A 130 -6.63 1.01 -16.18
CA GLY A 130 -7.49 2.01 -16.79
C GLY A 130 -8.97 1.78 -16.48
N GLU A 131 -9.44 0.54 -16.53
CA GLU A 131 -10.83 0.20 -16.18
C GLU A 131 -11.10 0.41 -14.68
N VAL A 132 -10.20 0.00 -13.80
CA VAL A 132 -10.35 0.26 -12.36
C VAL A 132 -10.32 1.77 -12.07
N ALA A 133 -9.48 2.55 -12.74
CA ALA A 133 -9.43 4.01 -12.57
C ALA A 133 -10.77 4.67 -12.95
N ARG A 134 -11.36 4.25 -14.07
CA ARG A 134 -12.67 4.71 -14.52
C ARG A 134 -13.77 4.42 -13.49
N VAL A 135 -13.87 3.17 -13.03
CA VAL A 135 -14.89 2.76 -12.06
C VAL A 135 -14.64 3.39 -10.69
N ALA A 136 -13.38 3.48 -10.26
CA ALA A 136 -13.02 4.14 -9.00
C ALA A 136 -13.42 5.63 -8.99
N GLU A 137 -13.27 6.33 -10.13
CA GLU A 137 -13.72 7.72 -10.24
C GLU A 137 -15.25 7.82 -10.16
N GLU A 138 -15.99 6.95 -10.83
CA GLU A 138 -17.46 6.90 -10.77
C GLU A 138 -17.97 6.71 -9.34
N TRP A 139 -17.33 5.83 -8.56
CA TRP A 139 -17.69 5.54 -7.18
C TRP A 139 -16.97 6.43 -6.14
N SER A 140 -16.19 7.39 -6.58
CA SER A 140 -15.42 8.27 -5.67
C SER A 140 -14.47 7.49 -4.75
N MET A 141 -13.93 6.39 -5.24
CA MET A 141 -12.95 5.56 -4.52
C MET A 141 -11.53 6.04 -4.79
N PRO A 142 -10.71 6.24 -3.76
CA PRO A 142 -9.27 6.41 -3.94
C PRO A 142 -8.65 5.17 -4.59
N LEU A 143 -7.81 5.39 -5.61
CA LEU A 143 -7.06 4.34 -6.30
C LEU A 143 -5.57 4.46 -5.99
N LEU A 144 -5.01 3.39 -5.43
CA LEU A 144 -3.57 3.21 -5.26
C LEU A 144 -3.04 2.29 -6.38
N ALA A 145 -2.20 2.81 -7.28
CA ALA A 145 -1.50 2.02 -8.27
C ALA A 145 -0.11 1.61 -7.77
N MET A 146 0.13 0.30 -7.69
CA MET A 146 1.46 -0.27 -7.43
C MET A 146 2.14 -0.54 -8.77
N LEU A 147 3.22 0.16 -9.06
CA LEU A 147 3.89 0.12 -10.34
C LEU A 147 5.36 -0.29 -10.15
N TYR A 148 5.70 -1.42 -10.73
CA TYR A 148 7.05 -1.98 -10.66
C TYR A 148 7.57 -2.27 -12.07
N ALA A 149 8.82 -1.96 -12.33
CA ALA A 149 9.48 -2.35 -13.57
C ALA A 149 9.99 -3.79 -13.44
N ARG A 150 9.24 -4.75 -13.98
CA ARG A 150 9.55 -6.19 -13.90
C ARG A 150 9.26 -6.87 -15.21
N GLY A 151 10.30 -7.19 -15.95
CA GLY A 151 10.17 -7.89 -17.21
C GLY A 151 11.52 -8.16 -17.84
N PRO A 152 11.58 -8.94 -18.93
CA PRO A 152 12.83 -9.42 -19.52
C PRO A 152 13.72 -8.28 -20.07
N ARG A 153 13.16 -7.11 -20.31
CA ARG A 153 13.88 -5.92 -20.81
C ARG A 153 14.30 -4.95 -19.73
N ILE A 154 13.98 -5.22 -18.47
CA ILE A 154 14.34 -4.37 -17.33
C ILE A 154 15.63 -4.89 -16.72
N SER A 155 16.70 -4.15 -16.88
CA SER A 155 18.02 -4.49 -16.33
C SER A 155 18.18 -4.10 -14.85
N ASN A 156 17.51 -3.01 -14.43
CA ASN A 156 17.53 -2.52 -13.05
C ASN A 156 16.17 -1.91 -12.68
N GLU A 157 15.39 -2.61 -11.83
CA GLU A 157 14.09 -2.14 -11.36
C GLU A 157 14.17 -0.93 -10.41
N TYR A 158 15.35 -0.61 -9.90
CA TYR A 158 15.62 0.52 -8.99
C TYR A 158 16.30 1.71 -9.68
N ASP A 159 16.45 1.69 -11.02
CA ASP A 159 16.98 2.84 -11.75
C ASP A 159 16.02 4.04 -11.58
N PRO A 160 16.53 5.22 -11.15
CA PRO A 160 15.67 6.39 -10.89
C PRO A 160 14.84 6.83 -12.10
N ALA A 161 15.36 6.72 -13.31
CA ALA A 161 14.61 7.08 -14.52
C ALA A 161 13.50 6.07 -14.80
N VAL A 162 13.75 4.79 -14.56
CA VAL A 162 12.74 3.72 -14.69
C VAL A 162 11.65 3.89 -13.64
N VAL A 163 12.02 4.16 -12.39
CA VAL A 163 11.06 4.41 -11.30
C VAL A 163 10.22 5.66 -11.57
N ALA A 164 10.84 6.74 -12.06
CA ALA A 164 10.13 7.97 -12.46
C ALA A 164 9.13 7.71 -13.60
N HIS A 165 9.49 6.86 -14.57
CA HIS A 165 8.56 6.44 -15.61
C HIS A 165 7.38 5.65 -15.03
N CYS A 166 7.63 4.67 -14.16
CA CYS A 166 6.56 3.96 -13.46
C CYS A 166 5.61 4.93 -12.74
N ALA A 167 6.15 5.88 -11.99
CA ALA A 167 5.35 6.88 -11.28
C ALA A 167 4.49 7.71 -12.24
N ARG A 168 5.06 8.14 -13.37
CA ARG A 168 4.37 8.93 -14.40
C ARG A 168 3.20 8.18 -15.02
N VAL A 169 3.37 6.89 -15.34
CA VAL A 169 2.29 6.03 -15.85
C VAL A 169 1.12 5.99 -14.87
N GLY A 170 1.37 5.81 -13.58
CA GLY A 170 0.30 5.80 -12.58
C GLY A 170 -0.50 7.08 -12.52
N VAL A 171 0.18 8.22 -12.52
CA VAL A 171 -0.46 9.54 -12.50
C VAL A 171 -1.30 9.77 -13.76
N GLU A 172 -0.76 9.49 -14.94
CA GLU A 172 -1.46 9.73 -16.21
C GLU A 172 -2.64 8.80 -16.43
N LEU A 173 -2.62 7.59 -15.83
CA LEU A 173 -3.74 6.65 -15.89
C LEU A 173 -4.76 6.82 -14.76
N GLY A 174 -4.65 7.89 -13.96
CA GLY A 174 -5.69 8.31 -13.03
C GLY A 174 -5.58 7.75 -11.62
N ALA A 175 -4.41 7.28 -11.20
CA ALA A 175 -4.20 6.90 -9.79
C ALA A 175 -4.13 8.15 -8.89
N ASP A 176 -4.80 8.07 -7.73
CA ASP A 176 -4.72 9.09 -6.67
C ASP A 176 -3.45 8.93 -5.83
N ILE A 177 -2.97 7.67 -5.71
CA ILE A 177 -1.77 7.29 -4.96
C ILE A 177 -0.93 6.39 -5.86
N VAL A 178 0.35 6.73 -6.02
CA VAL A 178 1.27 5.89 -6.77
C VAL A 178 2.29 5.30 -5.81
N LYS A 179 2.41 3.96 -5.83
CA LYS A 179 3.42 3.22 -5.09
C LYS A 179 4.45 2.68 -6.07
N VAL A 180 5.69 3.08 -5.89
CA VAL A 180 6.86 2.62 -6.65
C VAL A 180 7.95 2.13 -5.68
N PRO A 181 8.96 1.37 -6.16
CA PRO A 181 10.15 1.06 -5.37
C PRO A 181 10.85 2.35 -4.94
N TYR A 182 11.38 2.36 -3.73
CA TYR A 182 12.25 3.42 -3.29
C TYR A 182 13.70 3.14 -3.73
N THR A 183 14.36 4.17 -4.25
CA THR A 183 15.71 4.06 -4.84
C THR A 183 16.83 4.53 -3.90
N GLY A 184 16.50 4.94 -2.66
CA GLY A 184 17.46 5.42 -1.66
C GLY A 184 17.43 4.64 -0.36
N ASP A 185 18.30 5.00 0.59
CA ASP A 185 18.61 4.15 1.73
C ASP A 185 17.67 4.29 2.95
N MET A 186 16.78 5.32 3.01
CA MET A 186 16.00 5.58 4.24
C MET A 186 14.68 6.29 4.00
N VAL A 187 13.69 6.04 4.90
CA VAL A 187 12.37 6.70 4.94
C VAL A 187 12.52 8.23 5.01
N ASP A 188 13.44 8.73 5.81
CA ASP A 188 13.72 10.16 5.95
C ASP A 188 14.12 10.81 4.61
N ASN A 189 14.98 10.15 3.84
CA ASN A 189 15.36 10.61 2.50
C ASN A 189 14.17 10.63 1.53
N SER A 190 13.23 9.68 1.64
CA SER A 190 12.02 9.67 0.83
C SER A 190 11.13 10.87 1.12
N LEU A 191 10.92 11.18 2.41
CA LEU A 191 10.11 12.33 2.84
C LEU A 191 10.77 13.65 2.43
N ASN A 192 12.09 13.76 2.58
CA ASN A 192 12.87 14.92 2.16
C ASN A 192 12.87 15.11 0.64
N ALA A 193 12.77 14.02 -0.13
CA ALA A 193 12.60 14.05 -1.58
C ALA A 193 11.16 14.38 -2.04
N GLY A 194 10.24 14.68 -1.12
CA GLY A 194 8.87 15.09 -1.43
C GLY A 194 7.83 13.96 -1.47
N CYS A 195 8.17 12.73 -1.06
CA CYS A 195 7.18 11.68 -0.90
C CYS A 195 6.21 12.03 0.23
N CYS A 196 4.92 11.87 0.01
CA CYS A 196 3.89 12.13 1.03
C CYS A 196 3.48 10.89 1.84
N SER A 197 4.02 9.70 1.52
CA SER A 197 3.63 8.46 2.18
C SER A 197 4.75 7.44 2.14
N VAL A 198 4.76 6.57 3.14
CA VAL A 198 5.58 5.36 3.15
C VAL A 198 4.68 4.12 3.15
N SER A 199 5.07 3.13 2.35
CA SER A 199 4.35 1.86 2.28
C SER A 199 5.32 0.71 2.52
N VAL A 200 5.37 0.24 3.77
CA VAL A 200 6.35 -0.76 4.24
C VAL A 200 5.62 -2.01 4.72
N GLY A 201 5.84 -3.14 4.07
CA GLY A 201 5.20 -4.43 4.37
C GLY A 201 6.06 -5.31 5.27
N ARG A 202 6.78 -6.26 4.67
CA ARG A 202 7.54 -7.32 5.37
C ARG A 202 8.48 -6.79 6.45
N ASN A 203 9.22 -5.74 6.18
CA ASN A 203 10.13 -5.13 7.15
C ASN A 203 9.42 -4.62 8.41
N VAL A 204 8.11 -4.35 8.33
CA VAL A 204 7.29 -3.93 9.47
C VAL A 204 6.65 -5.14 10.14
N PHE A 205 5.81 -5.89 9.43
CA PHE A 205 5.01 -6.92 10.10
C PHE A 205 5.80 -8.17 10.51
N GLN A 206 7.00 -8.40 9.95
CA GLN A 206 7.94 -9.45 10.38
C GLN A 206 8.88 -8.99 11.50
N HIS A 207 8.90 -7.70 11.84
CA HIS A 207 9.78 -7.20 12.88
C HIS A 207 9.34 -7.68 14.27
N PRO A 208 10.24 -8.17 15.14
CA PRO A 208 9.90 -8.66 16.47
C PRO A 208 9.25 -7.58 17.36
N LYS A 209 9.68 -6.33 17.24
CA LYS A 209 9.11 -5.16 17.91
C LYS A 209 8.26 -4.31 16.92
N ARG A 210 7.32 -4.94 16.22
CA ARG A 210 6.60 -4.29 15.11
C ARG A 210 5.75 -3.09 15.53
N VAL A 211 5.16 -3.11 16.73
CA VAL A 211 4.41 -1.95 17.26
C VAL A 211 5.33 -0.76 17.46
N GLN A 212 6.50 -0.98 18.10
CA GLN A 212 7.49 0.07 18.31
C GLN A 212 8.05 0.59 16.98
N LEU A 213 8.28 -0.30 16.01
CA LEU A 213 8.73 0.11 14.67
C LEU A 213 7.70 1.00 13.97
N VAL A 214 6.41 0.67 14.03
CA VAL A 214 5.36 1.55 13.48
C VAL A 214 5.28 2.87 14.23
N ARG A 215 5.46 2.89 15.56
CA ARG A 215 5.56 4.14 16.34
C ARG A 215 6.76 4.99 15.92
N ALA A 216 7.92 4.38 15.68
CA ALA A 216 9.09 5.05 15.16
C ALA A 216 8.83 5.67 13.77
N LEU A 217 8.23 4.90 12.87
CA LEU A 217 7.80 5.40 11.56
C LEU A 217 6.80 6.56 11.70
N ARG A 218 5.86 6.47 12.65
CA ARG A 218 4.93 7.56 12.94
C ARG A 218 5.67 8.82 13.41
N GLY A 219 6.68 8.67 14.26
CA GLY A 219 7.55 9.77 14.69
C GLY A 219 8.22 10.47 13.51
N LEU A 220 8.83 9.71 12.62
CA LEU A 220 9.46 10.23 11.39
C LEU A 220 8.45 10.90 10.44
N VAL A 221 7.34 10.22 10.16
CA VAL A 221 6.40 10.63 9.11
C VAL A 221 5.52 11.81 9.56
N HIS A 222 5.04 11.80 10.80
CA HIS A 222 4.02 12.74 11.27
C HIS A 222 4.49 13.74 12.32
N GLN A 223 5.59 13.44 13.05
CA GLN A 223 5.99 14.25 14.21
C GLN A 223 7.34 14.93 13.98
N GLY A 224 8.03 14.66 12.88
CA GLY A 224 9.31 15.27 12.55
C GLY A 224 10.46 14.83 13.45
N LEU A 225 10.39 13.65 14.04
CA LEU A 225 11.53 13.08 14.78
C LEU A 225 12.71 12.88 13.86
N SER A 226 13.90 13.07 14.40
CA SER A 226 15.15 12.62 13.75
C SER A 226 15.22 11.09 13.72
N LEU A 227 16.12 10.58 12.88
CA LEU A 227 16.36 9.13 12.80
C LEU A 227 16.78 8.55 14.15
N ASP A 228 17.69 9.23 14.87
CA ASP A 228 18.21 8.76 16.17
C ASP A 228 17.09 8.69 17.22
N GLU A 229 16.21 9.69 17.27
CA GLU A 229 15.04 9.70 18.15
C GLU A 229 14.06 8.58 17.79
N ALA A 230 13.82 8.33 16.50
CA ALA A 230 12.96 7.25 16.03
C ALA A 230 13.57 5.86 16.35
N LEU A 231 14.88 5.67 16.22
CA LEU A 231 15.55 4.43 16.58
C LEU A 231 15.45 4.16 18.10
N ALA A 232 15.57 5.18 18.93
CA ALA A 232 15.39 5.05 20.38
C ALA A 232 13.98 4.51 20.75
N VAL A 233 12.94 4.84 19.99
CA VAL A 233 11.57 4.29 20.17
C VAL A 233 11.52 2.78 19.90
N VAL A 234 12.35 2.27 18.99
CA VAL A 234 12.39 0.82 18.68
C VAL A 234 13.18 0.06 19.75
N GLU A 235 14.21 0.68 20.33
CA GLU A 235 15.10 0.04 21.31
C GLU A 235 14.46 -0.05 22.71
N GLY A 236 13.71 0.97 23.12
CA GLY A 236 13.00 1.05 24.41
C GLY A 236 11.76 0.20 24.42
#